data_fe17b16719278b40722f7ebfd85ebbf3
#
_entry.id   fe17b16719278b40722f7ebfd85ebbf3
#
_cell.length_a   1.000
_cell.length_b   1.000
_cell.length_c   1.000
_cell.angle_alpha   90.00
_cell.angle_beta   90.00
_cell.angle_gamma   90.00
#
_symmetry.space_group_name_H-M   'P 1'
#
loop_
_entity.id
_entity.type
_entity.pdbx_description
1 polymer ?
#
loop_
_entity_poly.entity_id
_entity_poly.type
_entity_poly.pdbx_seq_one_letter_code
_entity_poly.pdbx_strand_id
1 'polypeptide(L)'
;MMSPARCVPTRRTAWPLSASGVLKALPEPHRLPFALAATLNPLARRVIAGQAQKQVERRARREHYPAPYAILELWKRYDGNALLPPPSDPASIVSLVRSPTAANLIRVFRLQERLKSLGKEDGATFSHVHVVGAGTMGGDIAAWCALRGLTVTLQDQSAERIAPAMGRAAKLFGERLKDPRRARDAADRLIPDVAGDGVARADVIIEAIFENVEAKRSLFAEVEKRAKPGAILATNTSSIPLEEIASALADPSRLIGLHFFNPVARMMLVEIVVGATTRPALVAPAAAFVRLIARLPLPVKSAPGFLVNRVLAPYLMAAMRAVDDGIAPETVDEAALAFGMPMGPMRLLDEVGLDHDLLGAARRAEEVGDHVLARQEHRAMTLRRVEEGEDGVEAAPGAAVAAAGGMTLHSNFARAEKAAEALYDVPRFGNVSLLHMTDC
;
A
#
# COMPACT_ATOMS: atom_id res chain seq x y z
N MET A 1 -34.55 27.05 41.43
CA MET A 1 -34.93 25.92 40.52
C MET A 1 -35.15 26.50 39.13
N MET A 2 -34.09 26.51 38.29
CA MET A 2 -34.19 26.97 36.90
C MET A 2 -33.95 25.77 36.00
N SER A 3 -34.95 25.45 35.18
CA SER A 3 -34.95 24.42 34.18
C SER A 3 -33.86 24.66 33.14
N PRO A 4 -33.08 23.65 32.69
CA PRO A 4 -32.12 23.85 31.64
C PRO A 4 -32.83 24.07 30.31
N ALA A 5 -32.70 25.29 29.81
CA ALA A 5 -33.19 25.67 28.50
C ALA A 5 -32.60 24.74 27.40
N ARG A 6 -33.48 24.10 26.67
CA ARG A 6 -33.13 23.35 25.44
C ARG A 6 -32.46 24.30 24.47
N CYS A 7 -31.19 24.09 24.21
CA CYS A 7 -30.48 24.74 23.11
C CYS A 7 -30.96 24.12 21.81
N VAL A 8 -32.08 24.60 21.30
CA VAL A 8 -32.44 24.47 19.87
C VAL A 8 -31.55 25.48 19.16
N PRO A 9 -30.78 25.15 18.18
CA PRO A 9 -29.99 26.14 17.45
C PRO A 9 -30.95 27.09 16.75
N THR A 10 -31.07 28.27 17.29
CA THR A 10 -31.76 29.38 16.65
C THR A 10 -31.02 29.73 15.36
N ARG A 11 -31.79 30.06 14.34
CA ARG A 11 -31.44 30.34 12.93
C ARG A 11 -30.38 31.44 12.69
N ARG A 12 -29.38 31.66 13.52
CA ARG A 12 -28.35 32.70 13.32
C ARG A 12 -27.05 32.36 14.03
N THR A 13 -26.31 31.40 13.54
CA THR A 13 -24.86 31.40 13.69
C THR A 13 -24.26 31.13 12.30
N ALA A 14 -24.12 32.23 11.56
CA ALA A 14 -23.32 32.23 10.34
C ALA A 14 -21.86 32.03 10.76
N TRP A 15 -21.23 31.01 10.22
CA TRP A 15 -19.77 30.84 10.30
C TRP A 15 -19.13 31.87 9.38
N PRO A 16 -18.25 32.75 9.87
CA PRO A 16 -17.65 33.80 9.06
C PRO A 16 -16.40 33.26 8.36
N LEU A 17 -16.51 32.47 7.32
CA LEU A 17 -15.40 32.18 6.41
C LEU A 17 -15.89 31.44 5.15
N SER A 18 -16.48 32.18 4.21
CA SER A 18 -16.38 31.84 2.81
C SER A 18 -16.07 33.14 2.03
N ALA A 19 -14.95 33.12 1.32
CA ALA A 19 -14.53 34.24 0.47
C ALA A 19 -15.42 34.43 -0.78
N SER A 20 -16.53 33.71 -0.88
CA SER A 20 -17.45 33.73 -2.02
C SER A 20 -18.88 34.20 -1.70
N GLY A 21 -19.18 34.64 -0.48
CA GLY A 21 -20.42 35.37 -0.16
C GLY A 21 -21.77 34.65 -0.39
N VAL A 22 -21.80 33.38 -0.75
CA VAL A 22 -23.05 32.64 -0.99
C VAL A 22 -23.13 31.44 -0.04
N LEU A 23 -23.65 31.68 1.16
CA LEU A 23 -24.15 30.60 2.01
C LEU A 23 -25.41 30.05 1.39
N LYS A 24 -25.36 28.89 0.78
CA LYS A 24 -26.59 28.12 0.48
C LYS A 24 -27.32 27.87 1.79
N ALA A 25 -28.57 28.33 1.88
CA ALA A 25 -29.43 28.02 3.01
C ALA A 25 -29.42 26.51 3.25
N LEU A 26 -29.13 26.10 4.48
CA LEU A 26 -29.26 24.69 4.85
C LEU A 26 -30.71 24.26 4.57
N PRO A 27 -30.91 23.09 3.96
CA PRO A 27 -32.24 22.57 3.70
C PRO A 27 -33.04 22.53 5.01
N GLU A 28 -34.33 22.82 4.94
CA GLU A 28 -35.20 22.73 6.11
C GLU A 28 -35.08 21.32 6.74
N PRO A 29 -35.05 21.23 8.07
CA PRO A 29 -34.91 19.95 8.73
C PRO A 29 -36.10 19.07 8.36
N HIS A 30 -35.86 18.07 7.52
CA HIS A 30 -36.84 17.03 7.25
C HIS A 30 -37.25 16.40 8.59
N ARG A 31 -38.54 16.03 8.73
CA ARG A 31 -38.99 15.23 9.88
C ARG A 31 -38.09 14.00 9.97
N LEU A 32 -37.38 13.86 11.09
CA LEU A 32 -36.54 12.71 11.32
C LEU A 32 -37.36 11.43 11.20
N PRO A 33 -36.91 10.43 10.43
CA PRO A 33 -37.56 9.10 10.46
C PRO A 33 -37.71 8.63 11.90
N PHE A 34 -38.79 7.92 12.21
CA PHE A 34 -39.10 7.45 13.58
C PHE A 34 -37.93 6.75 14.25
N ALA A 35 -37.19 5.95 13.51
CA ALA A 35 -35.98 5.27 13.98
C ALA A 35 -34.89 6.26 14.45
N LEU A 36 -34.70 7.41 13.76
CA LEU A 36 -33.77 8.46 14.16
C LEU A 36 -34.33 9.30 15.32
N ALA A 37 -35.64 9.54 15.38
CA ALA A 37 -36.29 10.23 16.52
C ALA A 37 -36.14 9.42 17.82
N ALA A 38 -36.18 8.09 17.75
CA ALA A 38 -35.95 7.22 18.91
C ALA A 38 -34.52 7.41 19.51
N THR A 39 -33.53 7.80 18.71
CA THR A 39 -32.16 8.05 19.20
C THR A 39 -32.05 9.30 20.08
N LEU A 40 -33.06 10.16 20.10
CA LEU A 40 -33.11 11.30 21.01
C LEU A 40 -33.37 10.85 22.46
N ASN A 41 -33.93 9.65 22.67
CA ASN A 41 -34.13 9.08 24.00
C ASN A 41 -32.73 8.56 24.54
N PRO A 42 -32.30 9.00 25.73
CA PRO A 42 -30.99 8.59 26.29
C PRO A 42 -30.86 7.08 26.52
N LEU A 43 -31.97 6.38 26.87
CA LEU A 43 -31.96 4.94 27.08
C LEU A 43 -31.82 4.18 25.76
N ALA A 44 -32.63 4.55 24.76
CA ALA A 44 -32.50 3.98 23.42
C ALA A 44 -31.12 4.21 22.82
N ARG A 45 -30.55 5.40 23.03
CA ARG A 45 -29.22 5.74 22.60
C ARG A 45 -28.15 4.84 23.21
N ARG A 46 -28.21 4.53 24.50
CA ARG A 46 -27.29 3.61 25.18
C ARG A 46 -27.34 2.21 24.57
N VAL A 47 -28.54 1.69 24.29
CA VAL A 47 -28.73 0.37 23.69
C VAL A 47 -28.13 0.33 22.27
N ILE A 48 -28.49 1.32 21.44
CA ILE A 48 -28.00 1.43 20.06
C ILE A 48 -26.46 1.59 20.03
N ALA A 49 -25.92 2.43 20.90
CA ALA A 49 -24.48 2.61 20.99
C ALA A 49 -23.74 1.35 21.44
N GLY A 50 -24.34 0.55 22.34
CA GLY A 50 -23.81 -0.75 22.72
C GLY A 50 -23.77 -1.75 21.57
N GLN A 51 -24.82 -1.79 20.74
CA GLN A 51 -24.83 -2.61 19.53
C GLN A 51 -23.80 -2.12 18.48
N ALA A 52 -23.72 -0.81 18.26
CA ALA A 52 -22.74 -0.21 17.37
C ALA A 52 -21.31 -0.48 17.84
N GLN A 53 -21.06 -0.43 19.15
CA GLN A 53 -19.75 -0.75 19.72
C GLN A 53 -19.32 -2.18 19.39
N LYS A 54 -20.21 -3.17 19.53
CA LYS A 54 -19.92 -4.56 19.16
C LYS A 54 -19.59 -4.71 17.66
N GLN A 55 -20.18 -3.90 16.79
CA GLN A 55 -19.85 -3.91 15.36
C GLN A 55 -18.46 -3.26 15.10
N VAL A 56 -18.15 -2.19 15.83
CA VAL A 56 -16.82 -1.55 15.75
C VAL A 56 -15.73 -2.51 16.25
N GLU A 57 -15.96 -3.19 17.38
CA GLU A 57 -15.00 -4.15 17.96
C GLU A 57 -14.62 -5.28 17.00
N ARG A 58 -15.54 -5.71 16.13
CA ARG A 58 -15.28 -6.72 15.10
C ARG A 58 -14.37 -6.24 13.95
N ARG A 59 -14.26 -4.92 13.76
CA ARG A 59 -13.56 -4.32 12.62
C ARG A 59 -12.32 -3.50 13.00
N ALA A 60 -12.33 -2.93 14.20
CA ALA A 60 -11.31 -2.00 14.64
C ALA A 60 -11.06 -2.18 16.14
N ARG A 61 -9.89 -2.65 16.51
CA ARG A 61 -9.49 -2.75 17.93
C ARG A 61 -9.33 -1.35 18.52
N ARG A 62 -9.76 -1.17 19.77
CA ARG A 62 -9.74 0.13 20.45
C ARG A 62 -8.33 0.72 20.59
N GLU A 63 -7.35 -0.14 20.83
CA GLU A 63 -5.94 0.24 20.99
C GLU A 63 -5.38 0.87 19.70
N HIS A 64 -5.82 0.37 18.53
CA HIS A 64 -5.34 0.83 17.24
C HIS A 64 -6.18 1.97 16.66
N TYR A 65 -7.50 1.95 16.92
CA TYR A 65 -8.46 2.92 16.36
C TYR A 65 -9.37 3.48 17.44
N PRO A 66 -8.90 4.39 18.31
CA PRO A 66 -9.69 4.94 19.40
C PRO A 66 -10.84 5.84 18.95
N ALA A 67 -10.75 6.49 17.79
CA ALA A 67 -11.70 7.50 17.34
C ALA A 67 -13.15 6.97 17.16
N PRO A 68 -13.43 5.80 16.56
CA PRO A 68 -14.80 5.28 16.48
C PRO A 68 -15.45 5.08 17.85
N TYR A 69 -14.67 4.64 18.84
CA TYR A 69 -15.15 4.47 20.22
C TYR A 69 -15.42 5.80 20.89
N ALA A 70 -14.56 6.78 20.67
CA ALA A 70 -14.75 8.14 21.17
C ALA A 70 -16.04 8.77 20.60
N ILE A 71 -16.33 8.57 19.31
CA ILE A 71 -17.59 9.03 18.69
C ILE A 71 -18.81 8.41 19.39
N LEU A 72 -18.77 7.12 19.70
CA LEU A 72 -19.87 6.45 20.42
C LEU A 72 -20.02 6.96 21.85
N GLU A 73 -18.89 7.21 22.56
CA GLU A 73 -18.92 7.81 23.90
C GLU A 73 -19.41 9.26 23.88
N LEU A 74 -19.00 10.07 22.91
CA LEU A 74 -19.52 11.43 22.71
C LEU A 74 -21.05 11.40 22.48
N TRP A 75 -21.50 10.48 21.66
CA TRP A 75 -22.94 10.33 21.40
C TRP A 75 -23.71 9.89 22.62
N LYS A 76 -23.18 8.96 23.42
CA LYS A 76 -23.81 8.46 24.65
C LYS A 76 -23.88 9.52 25.77
N ARG A 77 -22.77 10.24 25.99
CA ARG A 77 -22.60 11.11 27.18
C ARG A 77 -22.85 12.57 26.91
N TYR A 78 -22.65 13.03 25.69
CA TYR A 78 -22.64 14.45 25.33
C TYR A 78 -23.55 14.78 24.14
N ASP A 79 -24.52 13.94 23.81
CA ASP A 79 -25.45 14.12 22.68
C ASP A 79 -24.76 14.34 21.33
N GLY A 80 -23.52 13.82 21.17
CA GLY A 80 -22.69 14.03 19.98
C GLY A 80 -21.99 15.38 19.93
N ASN A 81 -22.12 16.21 20.97
CA ASN A 81 -21.41 17.50 21.02
C ASN A 81 -19.96 17.30 21.44
N ALA A 82 -19.08 17.39 20.46
CA ALA A 82 -17.64 17.17 20.61
C ALA A 82 -16.90 18.29 21.38
N LEU A 83 -17.58 19.40 21.67
CA LEU A 83 -17.00 20.55 22.40
C LEU A 83 -17.25 20.48 23.90
N LEU A 84 -18.12 19.62 24.37
CA LEU A 84 -18.48 19.49 25.80
C LEU A 84 -17.45 18.69 26.63
N PRO A 85 -16.82 17.63 26.13
CA PRO A 85 -15.85 16.87 26.93
C PRO A 85 -14.65 17.72 27.33
N PRO A 86 -14.18 17.63 28.60
CA PRO A 86 -12.95 18.27 28.99
C PRO A 86 -11.75 17.72 28.19
N PRO A 87 -10.67 18.49 28.00
CA PRO A 87 -9.49 18.03 27.23
C PRO A 87 -8.85 16.73 27.76
N SER A 88 -9.04 16.41 29.03
CA SER A 88 -8.55 15.19 29.67
C SER A 88 -9.42 13.95 29.41
N ASP A 89 -10.66 14.13 28.91
CA ASP A 89 -11.52 13.00 28.56
C ASP A 89 -10.93 12.26 27.33
N PRO A 90 -10.73 10.94 27.40
CA PRO A 90 -10.23 10.17 26.24
C PRO A 90 -11.10 10.28 24.99
N ALA A 91 -12.38 10.61 25.14
CA ALA A 91 -13.31 10.83 24.01
C ALA A 91 -13.23 12.28 23.47
N SER A 92 -12.48 13.18 24.09
CA SER A 92 -12.35 14.56 23.60
C SER A 92 -11.56 14.62 22.29
N ILE A 93 -11.91 15.57 21.42
CA ILE A 93 -11.13 15.85 20.20
C ILE A 93 -9.68 16.16 20.55
N VAL A 94 -9.43 16.89 21.63
CA VAL A 94 -8.10 17.28 22.07
C VAL A 94 -7.25 16.05 22.42
N SER A 95 -7.80 15.10 23.16
CA SER A 95 -7.13 13.84 23.51
C SER A 95 -6.83 13.01 22.26
N LEU A 96 -7.82 12.86 21.37
CA LEU A 96 -7.64 12.08 20.12
C LEU A 96 -6.56 12.69 19.23
N VAL A 97 -6.60 13.98 18.97
CA VAL A 97 -5.63 14.66 18.07
C VAL A 97 -4.21 14.61 18.63
N ARG A 98 -4.06 14.63 19.96
CA ARG A 98 -2.74 14.49 20.61
C ARG A 98 -2.23 13.05 20.71
N SER A 99 -3.04 12.06 20.35
CA SER A 99 -2.65 10.65 20.42
C SER A 99 -1.57 10.31 19.36
N PRO A 100 -0.66 9.37 19.67
CA PRO A 100 0.28 8.85 18.69
C PRO A 100 -0.43 8.27 17.46
N THR A 101 -1.58 7.62 17.66
CA THR A 101 -2.40 7.08 16.56
C THR A 101 -2.81 8.16 15.56
N ALA A 102 -3.30 9.31 16.04
CA ALA A 102 -3.67 10.42 15.16
C ALA A 102 -2.46 10.98 14.39
N ALA A 103 -1.32 11.15 15.06
CA ALA A 103 -0.09 11.60 14.42
C ALA A 103 0.35 10.63 13.31
N ASN A 104 0.30 9.33 13.58
CA ASN A 104 0.66 8.28 12.61
C ASN A 104 -0.30 8.24 11.42
N LEU A 105 -1.62 8.31 11.66
CA LEU A 105 -2.63 8.33 10.59
C LEU A 105 -2.49 9.57 9.70
N ILE A 106 -2.24 10.75 10.29
CA ILE A 106 -1.97 11.98 9.53
C ILE A 106 -0.70 11.82 8.68
N ARG A 107 0.34 11.19 9.23
CA ARG A 107 1.58 10.91 8.50
C ARG A 107 1.32 10.00 7.29
N VAL A 108 0.63 8.87 7.49
CA VAL A 108 0.26 7.94 6.40
C VAL A 108 -0.56 8.67 5.34
N PHE A 109 -1.56 9.45 5.75
CA PHE A 109 -2.35 10.25 4.82
C PHE A 109 -1.47 11.18 3.96
N ARG A 110 -0.54 11.91 4.58
CA ARG A 110 0.38 12.80 3.85
C ARG A 110 1.28 12.04 2.86
N LEU A 111 1.74 10.85 3.24
CA LEU A 111 2.53 9.98 2.36
C LEU A 111 1.72 9.50 1.16
N GLN A 112 0.48 9.07 1.37
CA GLN A 112 -0.42 8.69 0.29
C GLN A 112 -0.70 9.88 -0.66
N GLU A 113 -0.95 11.08 -0.12
CA GLU A 113 -1.13 12.28 -0.93
C GLU A 113 0.14 12.62 -1.74
N ARG A 114 1.33 12.42 -1.16
CA ARG A 114 2.59 12.57 -1.89
C ARG A 114 2.68 11.58 -3.05
N LEU A 115 2.38 10.29 -2.83
CA LEU A 115 2.36 9.30 -3.90
C LEU A 115 1.33 9.66 -4.98
N LYS A 116 0.13 10.09 -4.61
CA LYS A 116 -0.91 10.55 -5.54
C LYS A 116 -0.48 11.78 -6.36
N SER A 117 0.47 12.56 -5.88
CA SER A 117 0.98 13.73 -6.60
C SER A 117 2.01 13.38 -7.68
N LEU A 118 2.67 12.22 -7.59
CA LEU A 118 3.68 11.80 -8.56
C LEU A 118 3.07 11.64 -9.96
N GLY A 119 3.75 12.13 -10.98
CA GLY A 119 3.28 12.12 -12.37
C GLY A 119 2.05 12.98 -12.64
N LYS A 120 1.64 13.88 -11.73
CA LYS A 120 0.46 14.75 -11.92
C LYS A 120 0.68 15.81 -13.01
N GLU A 121 1.89 16.30 -13.12
CA GLU A 121 2.27 17.35 -14.07
C GLU A 121 2.76 16.78 -15.41
N ASP A 122 2.89 15.46 -15.50
CA ASP A 122 3.20 14.79 -16.76
C ASP A 122 1.97 14.82 -17.66
N GLY A 123 2.10 15.41 -18.83
CA GLY A 123 1.02 15.54 -19.81
C GLY A 123 0.75 14.27 -20.64
N ALA A 124 1.36 13.14 -20.29
CA ALA A 124 1.19 11.89 -21.02
C ALA A 124 -0.26 11.41 -20.98
N THR A 125 -0.75 11.02 -22.14
CA THR A 125 -2.10 10.45 -22.32
C THR A 125 -1.96 8.97 -22.69
N PHE A 126 -2.79 8.14 -22.08
CA PHE A 126 -2.81 6.71 -22.32
C PHE A 126 -4.23 6.28 -22.68
N SER A 127 -4.35 5.55 -23.75
CA SER A 127 -5.62 5.05 -24.27
C SER A 127 -5.64 3.53 -24.42
N HIS A 128 -4.49 2.93 -24.72
CA HIS A 128 -4.35 1.52 -25.02
C HIS A 128 -3.20 0.87 -24.22
N VAL A 129 -3.53 -0.20 -23.51
CA VAL A 129 -2.58 -1.07 -22.78
C VAL A 129 -2.55 -2.42 -23.46
N HIS A 130 -1.38 -2.96 -23.67
CA HIS A 130 -1.19 -4.34 -24.10
C HIS A 130 -0.59 -5.16 -22.95
N VAL A 131 -1.23 -6.24 -22.55
CA VAL A 131 -0.75 -7.12 -21.49
C VAL A 131 -0.39 -8.46 -22.07
N VAL A 132 0.84 -8.94 -21.82
CA VAL A 132 1.34 -10.24 -22.26
C VAL A 132 1.39 -11.19 -21.06
N GLY A 133 0.67 -12.29 -21.16
CA GLY A 133 0.44 -13.26 -20.09
C GLY A 133 -0.96 -13.13 -19.50
N ALA A 134 -1.83 -14.10 -19.71
CA ALA A 134 -3.21 -14.14 -19.22
C ALA A 134 -3.37 -14.95 -17.93
N GLY A 135 -2.27 -15.19 -17.21
CA GLY A 135 -2.27 -15.78 -15.88
C GLY A 135 -3.05 -14.94 -14.85
N THR A 136 -2.90 -15.26 -13.57
CA THR A 136 -3.58 -14.51 -12.50
C THR A 136 -3.21 -13.03 -12.53
N MET A 137 -1.91 -12.71 -12.49
CA MET A 137 -1.47 -11.32 -12.46
C MET A 137 -1.81 -10.56 -13.73
N GLY A 138 -1.40 -11.05 -14.91
CA GLY A 138 -1.63 -10.33 -16.16
C GLY A 138 -3.12 -10.19 -16.50
N GLY A 139 -3.92 -11.24 -16.29
CA GLY A 139 -5.37 -11.17 -16.46
C GLY A 139 -6.03 -10.12 -15.54
N ASP A 140 -5.61 -10.06 -14.29
CA ASP A 140 -6.17 -9.12 -13.30
C ASP A 140 -5.69 -7.68 -13.55
N ILE A 141 -4.44 -7.47 -14.00
CA ILE A 141 -3.93 -6.16 -14.47
C ILE A 141 -4.74 -5.69 -15.67
N ALA A 142 -4.93 -6.56 -16.66
CA ALA A 142 -5.72 -6.25 -17.86
C ALA A 142 -7.17 -5.87 -17.51
N ALA A 143 -7.83 -6.69 -16.69
CA ALA A 143 -9.19 -6.41 -16.19
C ALA A 143 -9.26 -5.07 -15.44
N TRP A 144 -8.28 -4.78 -14.59
CA TRP A 144 -8.25 -3.52 -13.86
C TRP A 144 -8.09 -2.32 -14.78
N CYS A 145 -7.19 -2.36 -15.75
CA CYS A 145 -7.02 -1.29 -16.74
C CYS A 145 -8.31 -1.05 -17.55
N ALA A 146 -9.00 -2.12 -17.99
CA ALA A 146 -10.27 -2.03 -18.71
C ALA A 146 -11.39 -1.43 -17.82
N LEU A 147 -11.46 -1.82 -16.54
CA LEU A 147 -12.36 -1.23 -15.55
C LEU A 147 -12.14 0.28 -15.40
N ARG A 148 -10.91 0.74 -15.54
CA ARG A 148 -10.52 2.14 -15.45
C ARG A 148 -10.71 2.93 -16.74
N GLY A 149 -11.23 2.29 -17.78
CA GLY A 149 -11.66 2.95 -19.02
C GLY A 149 -10.66 2.86 -20.16
N LEU A 150 -9.54 2.15 -19.99
CA LEU A 150 -8.55 1.95 -21.05
C LEU A 150 -8.97 0.82 -21.99
N THR A 151 -8.64 0.92 -23.26
CA THR A 151 -8.66 -0.23 -24.19
C THR A 151 -7.51 -1.15 -23.82
N VAL A 152 -7.77 -2.43 -23.69
CA VAL A 152 -6.76 -3.42 -23.28
C VAL A 152 -6.78 -4.60 -24.24
N THR A 153 -5.63 -4.92 -24.80
CA THR A 153 -5.41 -6.18 -25.51
C THR A 153 -4.66 -7.14 -24.59
N LEU A 154 -5.21 -8.34 -24.40
CA LEU A 154 -4.65 -9.38 -23.53
C LEU A 154 -4.14 -10.53 -24.39
N GLN A 155 -2.82 -10.73 -24.37
CA GLN A 155 -2.13 -11.76 -25.14
C GLN A 155 -1.73 -12.95 -24.26
N ASP A 156 -1.93 -14.15 -24.80
CA ASP A 156 -1.30 -15.39 -24.35
C ASP A 156 -1.15 -16.33 -25.56
N GLN A 157 -0.54 -17.50 -25.35
CA GLN A 157 -0.20 -18.47 -26.41
C GLN A 157 -1.44 -19.02 -27.14
N SER A 158 -2.61 -19.04 -26.48
CA SER A 158 -3.85 -19.50 -27.09
C SER A 158 -5.08 -18.85 -26.44
N ALA A 159 -6.22 -18.95 -27.14
CA ALA A 159 -7.51 -18.46 -26.64
C ALA A 159 -7.95 -19.18 -25.36
N GLU A 160 -7.63 -20.47 -25.21
CA GLU A 160 -7.95 -21.27 -24.03
C GLU A 160 -7.23 -20.78 -22.79
N ARG A 161 -6.02 -20.23 -22.93
CA ARG A 161 -5.26 -19.61 -21.83
C ARG A 161 -5.81 -18.24 -21.44
N ILE A 162 -6.38 -17.51 -22.41
CA ILE A 162 -6.99 -16.18 -22.16
C ILE A 162 -8.38 -16.34 -21.51
N ALA A 163 -9.15 -17.35 -21.86
CA ALA A 163 -10.54 -17.50 -21.46
C ALA A 163 -10.78 -17.43 -19.93
N PRO A 164 -9.97 -18.06 -19.05
CA PRO A 164 -10.14 -17.93 -17.60
C PRO A 164 -10.00 -16.49 -17.10
N ALA A 165 -9.07 -15.71 -17.68
CA ALA A 165 -8.89 -14.30 -17.33
C ALA A 165 -10.10 -13.46 -17.73
N MET A 166 -10.68 -13.72 -18.91
CA MET A 166 -11.93 -13.07 -19.34
C MET A 166 -13.09 -13.36 -18.40
N GLY A 167 -13.20 -14.62 -17.91
CA GLY A 167 -14.22 -15.02 -16.93
C GLY A 167 -14.05 -14.27 -15.59
N ARG A 168 -12.83 -14.18 -15.06
CA ARG A 168 -12.53 -13.40 -13.84
C ARG A 168 -12.81 -11.91 -14.03
N ALA A 169 -12.46 -11.35 -15.18
CA ALA A 169 -12.73 -9.95 -15.52
C ALA A 169 -14.23 -9.65 -15.54
N ALA A 170 -15.05 -10.48 -16.18
CA ALA A 170 -16.50 -10.32 -16.22
C ALA A 170 -17.12 -10.31 -14.80
N LYS A 171 -16.66 -11.20 -13.92
CA LYS A 171 -17.06 -11.23 -12.51
C LYS A 171 -16.69 -9.94 -11.81
N LEU A 172 -15.44 -9.47 -11.94
CA LEU A 172 -14.95 -8.22 -11.35
C LEU A 172 -15.79 -7.02 -11.82
N PHE A 173 -16.12 -6.93 -13.10
CA PHE A 173 -16.91 -5.83 -13.65
C PHE A 173 -18.33 -5.82 -13.08
N GLY A 174 -18.98 -6.98 -12.97
CA GLY A 174 -20.30 -7.10 -12.36
C GLY A 174 -20.32 -6.69 -10.88
N GLU A 175 -19.31 -7.09 -10.11
CA GLU A 175 -19.19 -6.76 -8.69
C GLU A 175 -18.92 -5.25 -8.45
N ARG A 176 -18.09 -4.63 -9.30
CA ARG A 176 -17.62 -3.26 -9.10
C ARG A 176 -18.53 -2.19 -9.71
N LEU A 177 -19.16 -2.48 -10.82
CA LEU A 177 -19.87 -1.45 -11.59
C LEU A 177 -21.39 -1.45 -11.38
N LYS A 178 -22.00 -2.38 -10.65
CA LYS A 178 -23.43 -2.45 -10.32
C LYS A 178 -24.42 -2.13 -11.46
N ASP A 179 -24.00 -1.39 -12.49
CA ASP A 179 -24.74 -1.03 -13.69
C ASP A 179 -24.34 -2.00 -14.83
N PRO A 180 -25.26 -2.83 -15.33
CA PRO A 180 -24.98 -3.80 -16.39
C PRO A 180 -24.42 -3.19 -17.68
N ARG A 181 -24.84 -1.96 -18.03
CA ARG A 181 -24.31 -1.28 -19.22
C ARG A 181 -22.83 -0.94 -19.04
N ARG A 182 -22.47 -0.35 -17.91
CA ARG A 182 -21.07 -0.01 -17.59
C ARG A 182 -20.20 -1.28 -17.46
N ALA A 183 -20.76 -2.38 -16.94
CA ALA A 183 -20.05 -3.66 -16.88
C ALA A 183 -19.77 -4.20 -18.29
N ARG A 184 -20.74 -4.10 -19.21
CA ARG A 184 -20.56 -4.46 -20.63
C ARG A 184 -19.52 -3.56 -21.30
N ASP A 185 -19.63 -2.25 -21.14
CA ASP A 185 -18.65 -1.30 -21.70
C ASP A 185 -17.20 -1.62 -21.21
N ALA A 186 -17.05 -2.08 -19.97
CA ALA A 186 -15.74 -2.50 -19.46
C ALA A 186 -15.27 -3.82 -20.09
N ALA A 187 -16.18 -4.77 -20.32
CA ALA A 187 -15.88 -6.02 -20.99
C ALA A 187 -15.49 -5.79 -22.45
N ASP A 188 -16.17 -4.90 -23.18
CA ASP A 188 -15.89 -4.57 -24.58
C ASP A 188 -14.51 -3.90 -24.78
N ARG A 189 -13.96 -3.28 -23.71
CA ARG A 189 -12.61 -2.72 -23.73
C ARG A 189 -11.51 -3.78 -23.53
N LEU A 190 -11.83 -4.96 -23.02
CA LEU A 190 -10.86 -6.03 -22.81
C LEU A 190 -10.92 -7.03 -23.98
N ILE A 191 -9.92 -6.99 -24.82
CA ILE A 191 -9.88 -7.67 -26.12
C ILE A 191 -8.86 -8.81 -26.06
N PRO A 192 -9.28 -10.08 -26.25
CA PRO A 192 -8.36 -11.18 -26.45
C PRO A 192 -7.51 -10.99 -27.72
N ASP A 193 -6.20 -11.22 -27.61
CA ASP A 193 -5.25 -10.95 -28.69
C ASP A 193 -4.14 -12.00 -28.75
N VAL A 194 -4.45 -13.16 -29.30
CA VAL A 194 -3.48 -14.27 -29.40
C VAL A 194 -2.29 -13.91 -30.30
N ALA A 195 -2.54 -13.14 -31.37
CA ALA A 195 -1.50 -12.74 -32.32
C ALA A 195 -0.57 -11.62 -31.81
N GLY A 196 -0.98 -10.93 -30.74
CA GLY A 196 -0.24 -9.79 -30.19
C GLY A 196 -0.29 -8.55 -31.08
N ASP A 197 -1.34 -8.35 -31.87
CA ASP A 197 -1.48 -7.19 -32.75
C ASP A 197 -1.61 -5.86 -32.01
N GLY A 198 -2.00 -5.93 -30.73
CA GLY A 198 -2.08 -4.78 -29.83
C GLY A 198 -0.74 -4.14 -29.53
N VAL A 199 0.37 -4.86 -29.62
CA VAL A 199 1.73 -4.35 -29.34
C VAL A 199 2.03 -3.07 -30.13
N ALA A 200 1.70 -3.07 -31.42
CA ALA A 200 2.00 -1.93 -32.31
C ALA A 200 1.20 -0.65 -31.99
N ARG A 201 0.08 -0.79 -31.26
CA ARG A 201 -0.83 0.32 -30.95
C ARG A 201 -0.75 0.78 -29.49
N ALA A 202 -0.21 -0.06 -28.59
CA ALA A 202 -0.21 0.20 -27.18
C ALA A 202 0.64 1.41 -26.76
N ASP A 203 0.14 2.18 -25.78
CA ASP A 203 0.88 3.23 -25.11
C ASP A 203 1.75 2.66 -23.99
N VAL A 204 1.26 1.57 -23.37
CA VAL A 204 1.94 0.82 -22.31
C VAL A 204 1.84 -0.67 -22.63
N ILE A 205 2.95 -1.36 -22.60
CA ILE A 205 3.04 -2.80 -22.78
C ILE A 205 3.53 -3.39 -21.46
N ILE A 206 2.72 -4.27 -20.85
CA ILE A 206 3.02 -4.89 -19.55
C ILE A 206 3.22 -6.38 -19.75
N GLU A 207 4.44 -6.86 -19.50
CA GLU A 207 4.76 -8.27 -19.47
C GLU A 207 4.45 -8.85 -18.08
N ALA A 208 3.67 -9.92 -18.03
CA ALA A 208 3.28 -10.66 -16.84
C ALA A 208 3.23 -12.18 -17.12
N ILE A 209 4.22 -12.69 -17.87
CA ILE A 209 4.41 -14.14 -18.08
C ILE A 209 5.07 -14.77 -16.85
N PHE A 210 5.27 -16.10 -16.88
CA PHE A 210 5.96 -16.82 -15.81
C PHE A 210 7.38 -16.30 -15.58
N GLU A 211 7.89 -16.47 -14.35
CA GLU A 211 9.15 -15.88 -13.88
C GLU A 211 10.36 -16.65 -14.39
N ASN A 212 10.74 -16.37 -15.64
CA ASN A 212 11.91 -16.95 -16.29
C ASN A 212 12.62 -15.88 -17.13
N VAL A 213 13.89 -15.67 -16.86
CA VAL A 213 14.71 -14.61 -17.46
C VAL A 213 14.75 -14.75 -18.99
N GLU A 214 15.04 -15.94 -19.51
CA GLU A 214 15.20 -16.15 -20.95
C GLU A 214 13.88 -15.98 -21.71
N ALA A 215 12.76 -16.43 -21.14
CA ALA A 215 11.45 -16.22 -21.73
C ALA A 215 11.10 -14.72 -21.81
N LYS A 216 11.39 -13.97 -20.74
CA LYS A 216 11.17 -12.52 -20.71
C LYS A 216 12.09 -11.77 -21.68
N ARG A 217 13.36 -12.15 -21.76
CA ARG A 217 14.32 -11.60 -22.73
C ARG A 217 13.87 -11.80 -24.17
N SER A 218 13.50 -13.03 -24.52
CA SER A 218 13.01 -13.38 -25.86
C SER A 218 11.76 -12.60 -26.21
N LEU A 219 10.81 -12.49 -25.27
CA LEU A 219 9.60 -11.70 -25.45
C LEU A 219 9.89 -10.23 -25.69
N PHE A 220 10.72 -9.59 -24.87
CA PHE A 220 11.01 -8.16 -25.01
C PHE A 220 11.80 -7.86 -26.29
N ALA A 221 12.68 -8.73 -26.75
CA ALA A 221 13.36 -8.59 -28.03
C ALA A 221 12.39 -8.55 -29.21
N GLU A 222 11.27 -9.30 -29.16
CA GLU A 222 10.23 -9.28 -30.19
C GLU A 222 9.24 -8.11 -30.00
N VAL A 223 8.86 -7.81 -28.76
CA VAL A 223 7.95 -6.70 -28.44
C VAL A 223 8.55 -5.37 -28.86
N GLU A 224 9.85 -5.15 -28.60
CA GLU A 224 10.52 -3.90 -28.93
C GLU A 224 10.48 -3.57 -30.41
N LYS A 225 10.63 -4.57 -31.29
CA LYS A 225 10.59 -4.43 -32.76
C LYS A 225 9.24 -3.93 -33.26
N ARG A 226 8.16 -4.29 -32.54
CA ARG A 226 6.78 -4.01 -32.93
C ARG A 226 6.18 -2.81 -32.20
N ALA A 227 6.71 -2.51 -31.00
CA ALA A 227 6.21 -1.43 -30.15
C ALA A 227 6.45 -0.07 -30.79
N LYS A 228 5.43 0.79 -30.75
CA LYS A 228 5.56 2.17 -31.28
C LYS A 228 6.62 2.97 -30.53
N PRO A 229 7.28 3.94 -31.18
CA PRO A 229 8.15 4.88 -30.48
C PRO A 229 7.40 5.56 -29.33
N GLY A 230 8.04 5.65 -28.16
CA GLY A 230 7.45 6.27 -26.97
C GLY A 230 6.53 5.35 -26.14
N ALA A 231 6.21 4.15 -26.59
CA ALA A 231 5.53 3.18 -25.74
C ALA A 231 6.38 2.81 -24.51
N ILE A 232 5.73 2.75 -23.35
CA ILE A 232 6.37 2.25 -22.11
C ILE A 232 6.43 0.73 -22.20
N LEU A 233 7.65 0.18 -22.13
CA LEU A 233 7.88 -1.25 -22.00
C LEU A 233 8.03 -1.58 -20.52
N ALA A 234 7.12 -2.36 -19.96
CA ALA A 234 7.09 -2.64 -18.54
C ALA A 234 7.06 -4.14 -18.24
N THR A 235 7.80 -4.58 -17.24
CA THR A 235 7.72 -5.94 -16.69
C THR A 235 7.07 -5.94 -15.32
N ASN A 236 6.23 -6.96 -15.04
CA ASN A 236 5.64 -7.17 -13.71
C ASN A 236 6.44 -8.22 -12.91
N THR A 237 7.70 -8.46 -13.23
CA THR A 237 8.55 -9.35 -12.43
C THR A 237 8.55 -8.97 -10.96
N SER A 238 8.63 -9.96 -10.07
CA SER A 238 8.69 -9.76 -8.61
C SER A 238 10.12 -9.85 -8.05
N SER A 239 11.04 -10.49 -8.77
CA SER A 239 12.36 -10.85 -8.24
C SER A 239 13.52 -10.64 -9.20
N ILE A 240 13.29 -10.70 -10.52
CA ILE A 240 14.34 -10.62 -11.53
C ILE A 240 14.84 -9.17 -11.64
N PRO A 241 16.15 -8.92 -11.49
CA PRO A 241 16.72 -7.60 -11.74
C PRO A 241 16.40 -7.12 -13.17
N LEU A 242 15.98 -5.86 -13.29
CA LEU A 242 15.61 -5.31 -14.60
C LEU A 242 16.75 -5.37 -15.61
N GLU A 243 17.98 -5.25 -15.15
CA GLU A 243 19.20 -5.27 -15.95
C GLU A 243 19.35 -6.58 -16.74
N GLU A 244 18.95 -7.70 -16.14
CA GLU A 244 19.00 -9.00 -16.80
C GLU A 244 18.02 -9.07 -17.97
N ILE A 245 16.79 -8.56 -17.80
CA ILE A 245 15.79 -8.52 -18.86
C ILE A 245 16.16 -7.47 -19.92
N ALA A 246 16.56 -6.30 -19.48
CA ALA A 246 16.89 -5.16 -20.34
C ALA A 246 18.05 -5.45 -21.31
N SER A 247 18.97 -6.36 -20.95
CA SER A 247 20.10 -6.77 -21.80
C SER A 247 19.71 -7.36 -23.16
N ALA A 248 18.46 -7.77 -23.34
CA ALA A 248 17.95 -8.30 -24.60
C ALA A 248 17.35 -7.24 -25.52
N LEU A 249 17.14 -6.00 -25.04
CA LEU A 249 16.59 -4.92 -25.85
C LEU A 249 17.69 -4.21 -26.63
N ALA A 250 17.34 -3.72 -27.80
CA ALA A 250 18.21 -2.85 -28.59
C ALA A 250 18.44 -1.49 -27.88
N ASP A 251 17.39 -0.99 -27.18
CA ASP A 251 17.46 0.17 -26.30
C ASP A 251 17.06 -0.22 -24.85
N PRO A 252 18.01 -0.69 -24.02
CA PRO A 252 17.75 -1.08 -22.63
C PRO A 252 17.11 0.03 -21.79
N SER A 253 17.28 1.28 -22.18
CA SER A 253 16.76 2.44 -21.44
C SER A 253 15.24 2.57 -21.49
N ARG A 254 14.55 1.82 -22.36
CA ARG A 254 13.09 1.81 -22.52
C ARG A 254 12.38 0.91 -21.50
N LEU A 255 13.10 0.01 -20.82
CA LEU A 255 12.48 -0.92 -19.86
C LEU A 255 12.32 -0.26 -18.49
N ILE A 256 11.14 -0.46 -17.90
CA ILE A 256 10.83 -0.09 -16.53
C ILE A 256 10.07 -1.26 -15.86
N GLY A 257 10.12 -1.37 -14.53
CA GLY A 257 9.26 -2.31 -13.83
C GLY A 257 7.94 -1.64 -13.41
N LEU A 258 6.85 -2.35 -13.57
CA LEU A 258 5.54 -2.02 -12.99
C LEU A 258 5.07 -3.22 -12.17
N HIS A 259 5.53 -3.28 -10.92
CA HIS A 259 5.27 -4.41 -10.04
C HIS A 259 3.95 -4.21 -9.29
N PHE A 260 2.94 -4.97 -9.70
CA PHE A 260 1.62 -5.01 -9.08
C PHE A 260 1.58 -6.11 -8.02
N PHE A 261 0.67 -5.96 -7.05
CA PHE A 261 0.46 -6.91 -5.97
C PHE A 261 -0.88 -7.64 -6.12
N ASN A 262 -0.92 -8.91 -5.75
CA ASN A 262 -2.13 -9.73 -5.74
C ASN A 262 -2.92 -9.51 -4.43
N PRO A 263 -4.25 -9.35 -4.46
CA PRO A 263 -5.14 -9.18 -5.62
C PRO A 263 -5.09 -7.75 -6.19
N VAL A 264 -4.88 -7.61 -7.50
CA VAL A 264 -4.73 -6.30 -8.17
C VAL A 264 -5.90 -5.36 -7.88
N ALA A 265 -7.12 -5.88 -7.77
CA ALA A 265 -8.31 -5.07 -7.50
C ALA A 265 -8.38 -4.48 -6.08
N ARG A 266 -7.58 -4.97 -5.13
CA ARG A 266 -7.55 -4.52 -3.72
C ARG A 266 -6.27 -3.77 -3.38
N MET A 267 -5.14 -4.22 -3.93
CA MET A 267 -3.82 -3.65 -3.63
C MET A 267 -3.64 -2.31 -4.31
N MET A 268 -3.45 -1.26 -3.52
CA MET A 268 -3.38 0.12 -4.02
C MET A 268 -2.01 0.48 -4.58
N LEU A 269 -0.95 -0.14 -4.10
CA LEU A 269 0.43 0.21 -4.43
C LEU A 269 0.87 -0.47 -5.74
N VAL A 270 1.66 0.26 -6.53
CA VAL A 270 2.44 -0.28 -7.66
C VAL A 270 3.85 0.26 -7.55
N GLU A 271 4.83 -0.63 -7.42
CA GLU A 271 6.23 -0.24 -7.48
C GLU A 271 6.64 0.07 -8.92
N ILE A 272 7.21 1.26 -9.11
CA ILE A 272 7.82 1.66 -10.38
C ILE A 272 9.31 1.38 -10.26
N VAL A 273 9.74 0.23 -10.74
CA VAL A 273 11.11 -0.22 -10.57
C VAL A 273 12.00 0.41 -11.63
N VAL A 274 13.02 1.12 -11.16
CA VAL A 274 13.97 1.85 -12.01
C VAL A 274 15.30 1.12 -12.01
N GLY A 275 15.65 0.52 -13.13
CA GLY A 275 16.94 -0.15 -13.35
C GLY A 275 18.06 0.86 -13.60
N ALA A 276 19.30 0.37 -13.54
CA ALA A 276 20.48 1.19 -13.80
C ALA A 276 20.51 1.79 -15.22
N THR A 277 19.93 1.07 -16.18
CA THR A 277 19.84 1.51 -17.58
C THR A 277 18.55 2.26 -17.88
N THR A 278 17.52 2.17 -17.04
CA THR A 278 16.22 2.82 -17.26
C THR A 278 16.37 4.32 -17.42
N ARG A 279 15.82 4.88 -18.50
CA ARG A 279 15.84 6.33 -18.75
C ARG A 279 15.04 7.06 -17.68
N PRO A 280 15.62 8.03 -16.95
CA PRO A 280 14.90 8.75 -15.88
C PRO A 280 13.60 9.42 -16.33
N ALA A 281 13.53 9.83 -17.59
CA ALA A 281 12.34 10.44 -18.18
C ALA A 281 11.12 9.50 -18.27
N LEU A 282 11.28 8.18 -18.08
CA LEU A 282 10.17 7.23 -18.04
C LEU A 282 9.41 7.22 -16.71
N VAL A 283 10.04 7.68 -15.63
CA VAL A 283 9.45 7.56 -14.28
C VAL A 283 8.18 8.39 -14.14
N ALA A 284 8.17 9.62 -14.66
CA ALA A 284 7.01 10.50 -14.57
C ALA A 284 5.81 9.99 -15.42
N PRO A 285 5.97 9.59 -16.71
CA PRO A 285 4.90 8.94 -17.48
C PRO A 285 4.41 7.63 -16.84
N ALA A 286 5.29 6.79 -16.31
CA ALA A 286 4.90 5.57 -15.61
C ALA A 286 4.06 5.87 -14.36
N ALA A 287 4.44 6.90 -13.59
CA ALA A 287 3.67 7.35 -12.44
C ALA A 287 2.31 7.94 -12.86
N ALA A 288 2.25 8.67 -13.97
CA ALA A 288 1.00 9.18 -14.54
C ALA A 288 0.06 8.04 -14.96
N PHE A 289 0.61 6.98 -15.61
CA PHE A 289 -0.16 5.79 -15.95
C PHE A 289 -0.71 5.08 -14.70
N VAL A 290 0.13 4.81 -13.69
CA VAL A 290 -0.28 4.16 -12.45
C VAL A 290 -1.37 4.97 -11.73
N ARG A 291 -1.28 6.30 -11.72
CA ARG A 291 -2.35 7.18 -11.20
C ARG A 291 -3.63 7.10 -12.02
N LEU A 292 -3.53 7.07 -13.36
CA LEU A 292 -4.69 6.98 -14.26
C LEU A 292 -5.54 5.76 -13.94
N ILE A 293 -4.90 4.64 -13.63
CA ILE A 293 -5.60 3.43 -13.20
C ILE A 293 -5.98 3.44 -11.71
N ALA A 294 -5.90 4.59 -11.04
CA ALA A 294 -6.19 4.80 -9.62
C ALA A 294 -5.40 3.85 -8.69
N ARG A 295 -4.09 3.80 -8.92
CA ARG A 295 -3.11 3.15 -8.04
C ARG A 295 -2.10 4.19 -7.54
N LEU A 296 -1.38 3.84 -6.47
CA LEU A 296 -0.35 4.68 -5.86
C LEU A 296 1.01 4.31 -6.48
N PRO A 297 1.64 5.20 -7.24
CA PRO A 297 2.96 4.96 -7.81
C PRO A 297 4.05 5.10 -6.75
N LEU A 298 4.93 4.11 -6.62
CA LEU A 298 6.09 4.15 -5.74
C LEU A 298 7.37 3.89 -6.54
N PRO A 299 8.12 4.92 -6.95
CA PRO A 299 9.41 4.73 -7.59
C PRO A 299 10.42 4.06 -6.63
N VAL A 300 11.03 2.96 -7.08
CA VAL A 300 12.02 2.18 -6.33
C VAL A 300 13.19 1.79 -7.24
N LYS A 301 14.35 1.49 -6.66
CA LYS A 301 15.50 0.98 -7.40
C LYS A 301 15.34 -0.50 -7.73
N SER A 302 15.90 -0.94 -8.86
CA SER A 302 16.03 -2.35 -9.20
C SER A 302 17.01 -3.00 -8.20
N ALA A 303 16.46 -3.90 -7.39
CA ALA A 303 17.20 -4.72 -6.44
C ALA A 303 16.37 -5.98 -6.17
N PRO A 304 16.96 -7.13 -5.84
CA PRO A 304 16.20 -8.35 -5.56
C PRO A 304 15.08 -8.13 -4.54
N GLY A 305 13.83 -8.46 -4.93
CA GLY A 305 12.64 -8.25 -4.09
C GLY A 305 12.16 -6.80 -3.96
N PHE A 306 12.76 -5.86 -4.69
CA PHE A 306 12.43 -4.43 -4.71
C PHE A 306 12.30 -3.82 -3.31
N LEU A 307 11.24 -3.05 -3.00
CA LEU A 307 11.08 -2.48 -1.65
C LEU A 307 10.16 -3.34 -0.78
N VAL A 308 8.96 -3.68 -1.26
CA VAL A 308 7.93 -4.34 -0.44
C VAL A 308 8.39 -5.73 0.00
N ASN A 309 8.86 -6.56 -0.93
CA ASN A 309 9.32 -7.91 -0.60
C ASN A 309 10.57 -7.87 0.30
N ARG A 310 11.48 -6.92 0.11
CA ARG A 310 12.65 -6.75 0.99
C ARG A 310 12.30 -6.35 2.42
N VAL A 311 11.24 -5.54 2.61
CA VAL A 311 10.74 -5.19 3.94
C VAL A 311 9.97 -6.35 4.57
N LEU A 312 9.24 -7.10 3.75
CA LEU A 312 8.40 -8.21 4.20
C LEU A 312 9.22 -9.46 4.54
N ALA A 313 10.27 -9.76 3.76
CA ALA A 313 11.05 -10.99 3.90
C ALA A 313 11.62 -11.22 5.31
N PRO A 314 12.30 -10.27 5.99
CA PRO A 314 12.80 -10.49 7.34
C PRO A 314 11.70 -10.79 8.36
N TYR A 315 10.52 -10.19 8.20
CA TYR A 315 9.37 -10.46 9.04
C TYR A 315 8.83 -11.88 8.85
N LEU A 316 8.69 -12.33 7.61
CA LEU A 316 8.25 -13.69 7.30
C LEU A 316 9.28 -14.73 7.78
N MET A 317 10.57 -14.47 7.57
CA MET A 317 11.66 -15.33 8.06
C MET A 317 11.66 -15.44 9.58
N ALA A 318 11.45 -14.33 10.29
CA ALA A 318 11.34 -14.37 11.76
C ALA A 318 10.13 -15.18 12.24
N ALA A 319 9.00 -15.09 11.53
CA ALA A 319 7.83 -15.90 11.83
C ALA A 319 8.07 -17.39 11.59
N MET A 320 8.72 -17.74 10.47
CA MET A 320 9.09 -19.15 10.18
C MET A 320 10.04 -19.72 11.24
N ARG A 321 11.06 -18.96 11.64
CA ARG A 321 11.98 -19.37 12.72
C ARG A 321 11.22 -19.62 14.03
N ALA A 322 10.24 -18.79 14.38
CA ALA A 322 9.42 -19.01 15.57
C ALA A 322 8.64 -20.34 15.49
N VAL A 323 8.18 -20.74 14.32
CA VAL A 323 7.55 -22.05 14.10
C VAL A 323 8.57 -23.18 14.19
N ASP A 324 9.77 -23.02 13.62
CA ASP A 324 10.86 -23.98 13.72
C ASP A 324 11.31 -24.18 15.20
N ASP A 325 11.23 -23.13 16.00
CA ASP A 325 11.48 -23.14 17.46
C ASP A 325 10.34 -23.78 18.28
N GLY A 326 9.29 -24.29 17.60
CA GLY A 326 8.18 -25.04 18.20
C GLY A 326 6.96 -24.21 18.61
N ILE A 327 6.87 -22.94 18.21
CA ILE A 327 5.68 -22.13 18.43
C ILE A 327 4.63 -22.49 17.34
N ALA A 328 3.38 -22.78 17.77
CA ALA A 328 2.32 -23.10 16.84
C ALA A 328 2.08 -21.95 15.82
N PRO A 329 1.91 -22.26 14.51
CA PRO A 329 1.69 -21.25 13.48
C PRO A 329 0.52 -20.30 13.78
N GLU A 330 -0.56 -20.83 14.37
CA GLU A 330 -1.72 -20.06 14.77
C GLU A 330 -1.39 -19.02 15.84
N THR A 331 -0.50 -19.37 16.78
CA THR A 331 -0.03 -18.46 17.84
C THR A 331 0.79 -17.31 17.26
N VAL A 332 1.64 -17.60 16.26
CA VAL A 332 2.42 -16.59 15.55
C VAL A 332 1.49 -15.62 14.80
N ASP A 333 0.48 -16.16 14.13
CA ASP A 333 -0.53 -15.36 13.41
C ASP A 333 -1.36 -14.51 14.39
N GLU A 334 -1.82 -15.08 15.49
CA GLU A 334 -2.56 -14.35 16.52
C GLU A 334 -1.75 -13.21 17.14
N ALA A 335 -0.48 -13.43 17.40
CA ALA A 335 0.43 -12.39 17.92
C ALA A 335 0.58 -11.23 16.93
N ALA A 336 0.71 -11.52 15.62
CA ALA A 336 0.80 -10.53 14.58
C ALA A 336 -0.52 -9.73 14.44
N LEU A 337 -1.67 -10.41 14.46
CA LEU A 337 -2.99 -9.78 14.46
C LEU A 337 -3.21 -8.93 15.72
N ALA A 338 -2.72 -9.38 16.87
CA ALA A 338 -2.78 -8.62 18.11
C ALA A 338 -1.93 -7.34 18.04
N PHE A 339 -0.78 -7.42 17.40
CA PHE A 339 0.09 -6.26 17.14
C PHE A 339 -0.57 -5.23 16.20
N GLY A 340 -1.51 -5.65 15.34
CA GLY A 340 -2.22 -4.79 14.40
C GLY A 340 -1.94 -5.08 12.93
N MET A 341 -1.30 -6.21 12.62
CA MET A 341 -1.16 -6.65 11.24
C MET A 341 -2.53 -7.05 10.67
N PRO A 342 -2.82 -6.76 9.40
CA PRO A 342 -4.10 -7.11 8.79
C PRO A 342 -4.28 -8.62 8.60
N MET A 343 -3.16 -9.34 8.50
CA MET A 343 -3.09 -10.80 8.31
C MET A 343 -1.89 -11.35 9.07
N GLY A 344 -2.01 -12.57 9.56
CA GLY A 344 -0.88 -13.28 10.16
C GLY A 344 0.17 -13.68 9.11
N PRO A 345 1.44 -13.80 9.48
CA PRO A 345 2.54 -14.09 8.56
C PRO A 345 2.46 -15.49 7.96
N MET A 346 1.99 -16.48 8.72
CA MET A 346 1.88 -17.86 8.22
C MET A 346 0.76 -17.96 7.19
N ARG A 347 -0.38 -17.34 7.48
CA ARG A 347 -1.47 -17.22 6.52
C ARG A 347 -1.08 -16.43 5.27
N LEU A 348 -0.25 -15.39 5.42
CA LEU A 348 0.25 -14.63 4.28
C LEU A 348 1.15 -15.50 3.38
N LEU A 349 2.00 -16.34 3.97
CA LEU A 349 2.82 -17.31 3.23
C LEU A 349 1.96 -18.32 2.45
N ASP A 350 0.87 -18.80 3.03
CA ASP A 350 -0.08 -19.69 2.36
C ASP A 350 -0.79 -18.99 1.19
N GLU A 351 -1.17 -17.72 1.37
CA GLU A 351 -1.96 -16.97 0.38
C GLU A 351 -1.10 -16.49 -0.81
N VAL A 352 0.15 -16.14 -0.55
CA VAL A 352 1.13 -15.75 -1.59
C VAL A 352 1.68 -16.97 -2.33
N GLY A 353 1.59 -18.15 -1.71
CA GLY A 353 2.26 -19.37 -2.15
C GLY A 353 3.73 -19.39 -1.70
N LEU A 354 4.21 -20.57 -1.35
CA LEU A 354 5.64 -20.81 -1.05
C LEU A 354 6.46 -20.88 -2.35
N ASP A 355 6.21 -20.01 -3.30
CA ASP A 355 6.98 -19.97 -4.52
C ASP A 355 8.46 -19.72 -4.20
N HIS A 356 9.32 -20.56 -4.77
CA HIS A 356 10.78 -20.53 -4.66
C HIS A 356 11.35 -19.12 -4.82
N ASP A 357 10.65 -18.24 -5.50
CA ASP A 357 11.09 -16.88 -5.82
C ASP A 357 11.02 -15.93 -4.62
N LEU A 358 10.00 -16.03 -3.78
CA LEU A 358 9.91 -15.20 -2.56
C LEU A 358 10.93 -15.66 -1.52
N LEU A 359 11.09 -16.98 -1.36
CA LEU A 359 12.12 -17.56 -0.48
C LEU A 359 13.54 -17.31 -1.03
N GLY A 360 13.72 -17.37 -2.36
CA GLY A 360 14.98 -17.03 -3.00
C GLY A 360 15.32 -15.54 -2.87
N ALA A 361 14.34 -14.65 -3.01
CA ALA A 361 14.50 -13.21 -2.75
C ALA A 361 14.76 -12.92 -1.26
N ALA A 362 14.09 -13.66 -0.36
CA ALA A 362 14.29 -13.56 1.08
C ALA A 362 15.70 -14.01 1.49
N ARG A 363 16.18 -15.17 0.99
CA ARG A 363 17.55 -15.64 1.23
C ARG A 363 18.61 -14.68 0.69
N ARG A 364 18.44 -14.17 -0.53
CA ARG A 364 19.36 -13.15 -1.08
C ARG A 364 19.32 -11.83 -0.30
N ALA A 365 18.16 -11.45 0.24
CA ALA A 365 18.05 -10.28 1.10
C ALA A 365 18.70 -10.51 2.47
N GLU A 366 18.63 -11.73 3.00
CA GLU A 366 19.28 -12.15 4.24
C GLU A 366 20.82 -12.18 4.08
N GLU A 367 21.33 -12.75 2.98
CA GLU A 367 22.76 -12.73 2.66
C GLU A 367 23.31 -11.29 2.55
N VAL A 368 22.55 -10.37 1.93
CA VAL A 368 22.91 -8.94 1.88
C VAL A 368 22.75 -8.30 3.27
N GLY A 369 21.75 -8.69 4.04
CA GLY A 369 21.52 -8.23 5.41
C GLY A 369 22.63 -8.69 6.36
N ASP A 370 23.05 -9.95 6.29
CA ASP A 370 24.13 -10.51 7.09
C ASP A 370 25.46 -9.82 6.77
N HIS A 371 25.75 -9.51 5.52
CA HIS A 371 26.93 -8.72 5.17
C HIS A 371 26.87 -7.29 5.71
N VAL A 372 25.69 -6.68 5.79
CA VAL A 372 25.52 -5.34 6.39
C VAL A 372 25.61 -5.43 7.92
N LEU A 373 25.03 -6.45 8.53
CA LEU A 373 25.12 -6.69 9.96
C LEU A 373 26.56 -7.03 10.40
N ALA A 374 27.26 -7.90 9.65
CA ALA A 374 28.65 -8.21 9.90
C ALA A 374 29.56 -6.98 9.79
N ARG A 375 29.34 -6.09 8.81
CA ARG A 375 30.05 -4.80 8.70
C ARG A 375 29.70 -3.84 9.85
N GLN A 376 28.46 -3.84 10.34
CA GLN A 376 28.04 -3.02 11.48
C GLN A 376 28.60 -3.55 12.79
N GLU A 377 28.65 -4.89 13.00
CA GLU A 377 29.29 -5.52 14.15
C GLU A 377 30.78 -5.28 14.15
N HIS A 378 31.45 -5.41 12.99
CA HIS A 378 32.87 -5.07 12.85
C HIS A 378 33.13 -3.60 13.17
N ARG A 379 32.29 -2.69 12.69
CA ARG A 379 32.39 -1.25 12.98
C ARG A 379 32.09 -0.94 14.45
N ALA A 380 31.13 -1.64 15.07
CA ALA A 380 30.85 -1.52 16.51
C ALA A 380 31.97 -2.07 17.38
N MET A 381 32.60 -3.20 16.99
CA MET A 381 33.81 -3.72 17.63
C MET A 381 34.98 -2.76 17.48
N THR A 382 35.18 -2.17 16.30
CA THR A 382 36.23 -1.18 16.07
C THR A 382 36.02 0.06 16.93
N LEU A 383 34.77 0.55 17.04
CA LEU A 383 34.42 1.69 17.90
C LEU A 383 34.64 1.35 19.38
N ARG A 384 34.28 0.13 19.85
CA ARG A 384 34.57 -0.30 21.22
C ARG A 384 36.06 -0.38 21.52
N ARG A 385 36.89 -0.88 20.59
CA ARG A 385 38.35 -0.90 20.73
C ARG A 385 38.94 0.50 20.83
N VAL A 386 38.38 1.45 20.07
CA VAL A 386 38.77 2.88 20.15
C VAL A 386 38.35 3.50 21.49
N GLU A 387 37.17 3.13 22.01
CA GLU A 387 36.66 3.58 23.34
C GLU A 387 37.45 2.95 24.50
N GLU A 388 37.92 1.71 24.32
CA GLU A 388 38.71 0.97 25.32
C GLU A 388 40.23 1.35 25.28
N GLY A 389 40.64 2.21 24.34
CA GLY A 389 41.98 2.75 24.31
C GLY A 389 43.06 1.81 23.77
N GLU A 390 42.67 0.70 23.11
CA GLU A 390 43.62 -0.28 22.59
C GLU A 390 44.40 0.23 21.33
N ASP A 391 43.87 1.25 20.62
CA ASP A 391 44.45 1.77 19.37
C ASP A 391 45.05 3.19 19.47
N GLY A 392 45.23 3.76 20.67
CA GLY A 392 45.99 4.98 20.90
C GLY A 392 45.44 6.28 20.26
N VAL A 393 44.14 6.36 19.96
CA VAL A 393 43.51 7.54 19.38
C VAL A 393 42.62 8.19 20.42
N GLU A 394 42.92 9.44 20.82
CA GLU A 394 42.08 10.24 21.72
C GLU A 394 40.71 10.52 21.14
N ALA A 395 39.65 10.10 21.82
CA ALA A 395 38.24 10.32 21.48
C ALA A 395 37.77 11.72 21.85
N ALA A 396 37.14 12.41 20.93
CA ALA A 396 36.45 13.67 21.19
C ALA A 396 35.24 13.52 22.12
N PRO A 397 34.97 14.46 23.06
CA PRO A 397 33.88 14.32 24.02
C PRO A 397 32.51 14.52 23.38
N GLY A 398 31.71 13.45 23.27
CA GLY A 398 30.35 13.50 22.74
C GLY A 398 29.59 12.15 22.63
N ALA A 399 30.28 11.01 22.86
CA ALA A 399 29.72 9.68 22.54
C ALA A 399 29.09 8.90 23.73
N ALA A 400 28.95 9.49 24.90
CA ALA A 400 28.66 8.74 26.15
C ALA A 400 27.18 8.62 26.58
N VAL A 401 26.19 8.73 25.73
CA VAL A 401 24.75 8.67 26.13
C VAL A 401 23.94 7.54 25.50
N ALA A 402 24.55 6.55 24.88
CA ALA A 402 23.79 5.48 24.20
C ALA A 402 23.93 4.06 24.77
N ALA A 403 24.50 3.86 25.95
CA ALA A 403 24.80 2.54 26.48
C ALA A 403 24.10 2.24 27.82
N ALA A 404 22.79 2.32 27.91
CA ALA A 404 22.01 1.68 28.96
C ALA A 404 20.56 1.43 28.54
N GLY A 405 20.18 0.18 28.41
CA GLY A 405 18.76 -0.19 28.46
C GLY A 405 18.23 -1.12 27.36
N GLY A 406 18.13 -2.40 27.69
CA GLY A 406 17.02 -3.21 27.27
C GLY A 406 17.10 -3.88 25.91
N MET A 407 17.66 -5.07 25.88
CA MET A 407 17.39 -6.07 24.83
C MET A 407 15.90 -6.35 24.74
N THR A 408 15.28 -6.05 23.60
CA THR A 408 14.03 -6.66 23.15
C THR A 408 13.91 -6.47 21.64
N LEU A 409 13.06 -7.23 20.99
CA LEU A 409 12.72 -7.26 19.56
C LEU A 409 12.71 -5.90 18.82
N HIS A 410 12.63 -4.79 19.51
CA HIS A 410 12.71 -3.42 19.02
C HIS A 410 14.03 -3.06 18.32
N SER A 411 15.15 -3.69 18.72
CA SER A 411 16.47 -3.32 18.18
C SER A 411 16.69 -3.81 16.74
N ASN A 412 16.08 -4.92 16.36
CA ASN A 412 16.24 -5.48 15.02
C ASN A 412 15.36 -4.74 13.99
N PHE A 413 14.18 -4.29 14.38
CA PHE A 413 13.34 -3.42 13.54
C PHE A 413 13.97 -2.05 13.30
N ALA A 414 14.52 -1.43 14.32
CA ALA A 414 15.21 -0.14 14.19
C ALA A 414 16.51 -0.24 13.35
N ARG A 415 17.17 -1.40 13.34
CA ARG A 415 18.35 -1.65 12.49
C ARG A 415 17.97 -1.87 11.03
N ALA A 416 16.89 -2.59 10.75
CA ALA A 416 16.34 -2.76 9.41
C ALA A 416 15.86 -1.40 8.84
N GLU A 417 15.29 -0.55 9.68
CA GLU A 417 14.86 0.81 9.34
C GLU A 417 16.04 1.69 8.92
N LYS A 418 17.16 1.67 9.65
CA LYS A 418 18.39 2.42 9.29
C LYS A 418 19.04 1.92 7.99
N ALA A 419 19.00 0.62 7.73
CA ALA A 419 19.51 0.05 6.48
C ALA A 419 18.64 0.45 5.28
N ALA A 420 17.31 0.49 5.46
CA ALA A 420 16.38 0.97 4.46
C ALA A 420 16.54 2.48 4.19
N GLU A 421 16.73 3.31 5.22
CA GLU A 421 17.02 4.74 5.08
C GLU A 421 18.28 5.00 4.25
N ALA A 422 19.36 4.24 4.49
CA ALA A 422 20.61 4.40 3.77
C ALA A 422 20.53 3.95 2.29
N LEU A 423 19.62 3.02 1.98
CA LEU A 423 19.49 2.48 0.63
C LEU A 423 18.52 3.29 -0.25
N TYR A 424 17.53 3.95 0.34
CA TYR A 424 16.41 4.57 -0.38
C TYR A 424 16.22 6.06 -0.08
N ASP A 425 17.06 6.65 0.79
CA ASP A 425 16.93 8.05 1.24
C ASP A 425 15.50 8.37 1.75
N VAL A 426 14.88 7.39 2.41
CA VAL A 426 13.53 7.49 2.95
C VAL A 426 13.63 8.04 4.37
N PRO A 427 12.93 9.14 4.72
CA PRO A 427 12.89 9.66 6.08
C PRO A 427 12.40 8.61 7.07
N ARG A 428 12.96 8.60 8.30
CA ARG A 428 12.58 7.66 9.35
C ARG A 428 11.08 7.59 9.55
N PHE A 429 10.52 6.41 9.36
CA PHE A 429 9.12 6.11 9.63
C PHE A 429 9.05 5.39 10.98
N GLY A 430 8.28 5.93 11.94
CA GLY A 430 7.95 5.21 13.17
C GLY A 430 7.09 3.98 12.87
N ASN A 431 6.85 3.15 13.88
CA ASN A 431 6.24 1.81 13.87
C ASN A 431 4.89 1.60 13.14
N VAL A 432 4.48 2.47 12.23
CA VAL A 432 3.32 2.25 11.38
C VAL A 432 3.82 1.61 10.10
N SER A 433 3.66 0.31 10.01
CA SER A 433 4.08 -0.50 8.87
C SER A 433 3.46 -0.02 7.57
N LEU A 434 4.24 -0.06 6.49
CA LEU A 434 3.80 0.07 5.09
C LEU A 434 2.61 -0.86 4.75
N LEU A 435 2.45 -1.96 5.48
CA LEU A 435 1.35 -2.92 5.36
C LEU A 435 -0.04 -2.33 5.65
N HIS A 436 -0.15 -1.25 6.45
CA HIS A 436 -1.42 -0.55 6.65
C HIS A 436 -1.87 0.26 5.43
N MET A 437 -1.02 0.43 4.42
CA MET A 437 -1.36 1.12 3.16
C MET A 437 -2.18 0.25 2.20
N THR A 438 -2.33 -1.04 2.48
CA THR A 438 -3.01 -2.00 1.59
C THR A 438 -4.50 -2.16 1.88
N ASP A 439 -4.99 -1.72 3.05
CA ASP A 439 -6.38 -1.91 3.50
C ASP A 439 -7.27 -0.65 3.43
N CYS A 440 -6.78 0.45 2.86
CA CYS A 440 -7.58 1.67 2.68
C CYS A 440 -8.17 1.81 1.30
#